data_4470e211c30d58eccde46a695d694641
#
_entry.id   4470e211c30d58eccde46a695d694641
#
_cell.length_a   1.000
_cell.length_b   1.000
_cell.length_c   1.000
_cell.angle_alpha   90.00
_cell.angle_beta   90.00
_cell.angle_gamma   90.00
#
_symmetry.space_group_name_H-M   'P 1'
#
loop_
_entity.id
_entity.type
_entity.pdbx_description
1 polymer ?
#
loop_
_entity_poly.entity_id
_entity_poly.type
_entity_poly.pdbx_seq_one_letter_code
_entity_poly.pdbx_strand_id
1 'polypeptide(L)'
;EVVDAYTFKFELGGVPEQQKAGGYPSYARNGWRDSAIRAGMFDDQNGFFYEYDGQKIYAVRRSSTLQMSGFVNTTKFSQIITGQNTSFSAQVQAGDNIVIRGQSYKIVEVSSDNRMIVQPPYRGVSANKVKITKTVDTKVPQEEWNLDKCDGTGSSGYLLDINKIQMAYADYSWYGAGKIRFGFKDQKGHVKYVHE
;
A
#
# COMPACT_ATOMS: atom_id res chain seq x y z
N GLU A 1 1.69 0.84 25.25
CA GLU A 1 0.92 0.47 26.46
C GLU A 1 -0.53 0.92 26.29
N VAL A 2 -1.50 0.02 26.50
CA VAL A 2 -2.93 0.34 26.51
C VAL A 2 -3.27 0.86 27.92
N VAL A 3 -3.75 2.09 28.00
CA VAL A 3 -4.08 2.74 29.28
C VAL A 3 -5.53 2.43 29.69
N ASP A 4 -6.44 2.43 28.72
CA ASP A 4 -7.85 2.06 28.87
C ASP A 4 -8.45 1.70 27.50
N ALA A 5 -9.77 1.43 27.44
CA ALA A 5 -10.46 1.04 26.21
C ALA A 5 -10.42 2.09 25.08
N TYR A 6 -10.06 3.34 25.39
CA TYR A 6 -10.08 4.48 24.46
C TYR A 6 -8.73 5.19 24.36
N THR A 7 -7.77 4.80 25.19
CA THR A 7 -6.47 5.48 25.30
C THR A 7 -5.34 4.45 25.22
N PHE A 8 -4.40 4.71 24.32
CA PHE A 8 -3.16 3.95 24.25
C PHE A 8 -1.96 4.90 24.23
N LYS A 9 -0.87 4.45 24.83
CA LYS A 9 0.42 5.13 24.74
C LYS A 9 1.31 4.37 23.78
N PHE A 10 1.97 5.11 22.91
CA PHE A 10 3.01 4.59 22.05
C PHE A 10 4.24 5.50 22.14
N GLU A 11 5.41 4.90 22.06
CA GLU A 11 6.65 5.64 21.99
C GLU A 11 6.93 5.97 20.52
N LEU A 12 6.94 7.26 20.21
CA LEU A 12 7.51 7.76 18.97
C LEU A 12 9.01 7.83 19.17
N GLY A 13 9.80 7.26 18.28
CA GLY A 13 11.25 7.24 18.33
C GLY A 13 11.89 8.64 18.16
N GLY A 14 11.51 9.59 18.99
CA GLY A 14 12.04 10.96 19.02
C GLY A 14 11.56 11.68 20.28
N VAL A 15 12.24 12.76 20.65
CA VAL A 15 11.84 13.61 21.78
C VAL A 15 10.60 14.39 21.37
N PRO A 16 9.42 14.20 21.99
CA PRO A 16 8.25 15.00 21.67
C PRO A 16 8.50 16.47 22.10
N GLU A 17 8.28 17.40 21.19
CA GLU A 17 8.17 18.81 21.59
C GLU A 17 7.01 18.94 22.61
N GLN A 18 7.23 19.75 23.65
CA GLN A 18 6.23 19.95 24.70
C GLN A 18 4.88 20.37 24.10
N GLN A 19 3.85 19.64 24.41
CA GLN A 19 2.48 20.03 24.13
C GLN A 19 2.18 21.33 24.88
N LYS A 20 1.84 22.38 24.17
CA LYS A 20 1.18 23.53 24.76
C LYS A 20 -0.26 23.15 25.08
N ALA A 21 -0.69 23.38 26.33
CA ALA A 21 -2.06 23.14 26.75
C ALA A 21 -3.06 23.79 25.78
N GLY A 22 -4.01 23.01 25.24
CA GLY A 22 -5.06 23.48 24.35
C GLY A 22 -4.76 23.41 22.85
N GLY A 23 -3.58 22.92 22.42
CA GLY A 23 -3.26 22.69 21.00
C GLY A 23 -3.46 21.25 20.57
N TYR A 24 -3.85 21.03 19.32
CA TYR A 24 -3.67 19.72 18.67
C TYR A 24 -2.19 19.35 18.74
N PRO A 25 -1.84 18.07 18.94
CA PRO A 25 -0.46 17.64 18.96
C PRO A 25 0.22 18.09 17.66
N SER A 26 1.15 19.06 17.78
CA SER A 26 2.06 19.34 16.67
C SER A 26 3.04 18.19 16.62
N TYR A 27 2.82 17.26 15.75
CA TYR A 27 3.81 16.23 15.49
C TYR A 27 5.08 16.90 15.03
N ALA A 28 6.20 16.57 15.66
CA ALA A 28 7.49 17.03 15.20
C ALA A 28 7.61 16.79 13.70
N ARG A 29 8.13 17.75 12.94
CA ARG A 29 8.29 17.68 11.48
C ARG A 29 8.98 16.41 10.97
N ASN A 30 9.64 15.70 11.86
CA ASN A 30 10.32 14.42 11.61
C ASN A 30 9.51 13.20 12.02
N GLY A 31 8.28 13.35 12.52
CA GLY A 31 7.46 12.23 13.02
C GLY A 31 7.06 11.22 11.94
N TRP A 32 7.12 11.61 10.68
CA TRP A 32 6.80 10.77 9.53
C TRP A 32 8.02 10.32 8.74
N ARG A 33 9.23 10.70 9.16
CA ARG A 33 10.45 10.24 8.53
C ARG A 33 10.54 8.72 8.68
N ASP A 34 10.83 8.04 7.59
CA ASP A 34 10.94 6.57 7.51
C ASP A 34 9.65 5.80 7.88
N SER A 35 8.50 6.50 7.86
CA SER A 35 7.18 5.89 8.10
C SER A 35 6.35 5.92 6.83
N ALA A 36 5.73 4.78 6.48
CA ALA A 36 4.79 4.72 5.38
C ALA A 36 3.38 5.10 5.85
N ILE A 37 2.79 6.10 5.21
CA ILE A 37 1.40 6.52 5.43
C ILE A 37 0.63 6.22 4.16
N ARG A 38 -0.53 5.60 4.30
CA ARG A 38 -1.42 5.29 3.19
C ARG A 38 -2.81 5.85 3.44
N ALA A 39 -3.40 6.46 2.41
CA ALA A 39 -4.77 6.99 2.45
C ALA A 39 -5.48 6.68 1.14
N GLY A 40 -6.59 5.95 1.19
CA GLY A 40 -7.35 5.55 0.01
C GLY A 40 -8.22 4.33 0.23
N MET A 41 -8.59 3.68 -0.86
CA MET A 41 -9.42 2.46 -0.86
C MET A 41 -8.58 1.29 -1.33
N PHE A 42 -8.18 0.43 -0.41
CA PHE A 42 -7.32 -0.71 -0.71
C PHE A 42 -7.43 -1.83 0.34
N ASP A 43 -7.10 -3.01 -0.10
CA ASP A 43 -6.87 -4.18 0.73
C ASP A 43 -5.50 -4.81 0.41
N ASP A 44 -5.27 -6.05 0.81
CA ASP A 44 -4.02 -6.77 0.54
C ASP A 44 -3.85 -7.19 -0.93
N GLN A 45 -4.89 -7.06 -1.74
CA GLN A 45 -4.91 -7.55 -3.12
C GLN A 45 -5.06 -6.44 -4.14
N ASN A 46 -5.97 -5.50 -3.91
CA ASN A 46 -6.35 -4.48 -4.88
C ASN A 46 -6.56 -3.14 -4.21
N GLY A 47 -6.56 -2.08 -4.99
CA GLY A 47 -6.90 -0.75 -4.52
C GLY A 47 -6.17 0.38 -5.21
N PHE A 48 -6.49 1.58 -4.76
CA PHE A 48 -5.83 2.82 -5.14
C PHE A 48 -5.75 3.72 -3.90
N PHE A 49 -4.59 4.33 -3.72
CA PHE A 49 -4.29 5.10 -2.53
C PHE A 49 -3.11 6.03 -2.76
N TYR A 50 -3.00 7.05 -1.91
CA TYR A 50 -1.76 7.78 -1.75
C TYR A 50 -0.87 7.04 -0.78
N GLU A 51 0.42 6.99 -1.06
CA GLU A 51 1.44 6.52 -0.15
C GLU A 51 2.52 7.58 0.03
N TYR A 52 2.80 7.94 1.26
CA TYR A 52 3.99 8.69 1.63
C TYR A 52 4.97 7.74 2.30
N ASP A 53 6.19 7.63 1.79
CA ASP A 53 7.20 6.66 2.25
C ASP A 53 8.20 7.25 3.26
N GLY A 54 7.94 8.46 3.76
CA GLY A 54 8.83 9.22 4.62
C GLY A 54 9.69 10.24 3.86
N GLN A 55 9.70 10.19 2.53
CA GLN A 55 10.45 11.10 1.66
C GLN A 55 9.60 11.66 0.53
N LYS A 56 8.85 10.81 -0.16
CA LYS A 56 8.04 11.15 -1.34
C LYS A 56 6.61 10.69 -1.18
N ILE A 57 5.72 11.38 -1.89
CA ILE A 57 4.32 10.98 -2.03
C ILE A 57 4.08 10.36 -3.41
N TYR A 58 3.30 9.30 -3.43
CA TYR A 58 2.95 8.54 -4.63
C TYR A 58 1.44 8.39 -4.77
N ALA A 59 0.97 8.41 -6.00
CA ALA A 59 -0.30 7.80 -6.36
C ALA A 59 -0.05 6.32 -6.65
N VAL A 60 -0.79 5.44 -6.00
CA VAL A 60 -0.53 3.99 -6.05
C VAL A 60 -1.76 3.25 -6.55
N ARG A 61 -1.54 2.35 -7.51
CA ARG A 61 -2.49 1.33 -7.92
C ARG A 61 -1.97 -0.03 -7.51
N ARG A 62 -2.72 -0.73 -6.68
CA ARG A 62 -2.47 -2.11 -6.29
C ARG A 62 -3.31 -3.07 -7.13
N SER A 63 -2.69 -4.13 -7.63
CA SER A 63 -3.38 -5.18 -8.37
C SER A 63 -2.78 -6.54 -8.06
N SER A 64 -3.64 -7.54 -7.87
CA SER A 64 -3.26 -8.94 -7.66
C SER A 64 -3.45 -9.81 -8.89
N THR A 65 -3.44 -9.22 -10.08
CA THR A 65 -3.73 -9.94 -11.35
C THR A 65 -2.49 -10.53 -12.02
N LEU A 66 -1.29 -10.21 -11.54
CA LEU A 66 -0.06 -10.72 -12.16
C LEU A 66 0.07 -12.22 -11.96
N GLN A 67 -0.20 -12.97 -13.01
CA GLN A 67 -0.14 -14.43 -13.02
C GLN A 67 1.30 -14.91 -12.90
N MET A 68 1.58 -15.81 -11.96
CA MET A 68 2.88 -16.47 -11.85
C MET A 68 2.97 -17.72 -12.70
N SER A 69 4.19 -18.11 -13.06
CA SER A 69 4.45 -19.32 -13.82
C SER A 69 4.15 -20.59 -13.02
N GLY A 70 3.81 -21.67 -13.73
CA GLY A 70 3.59 -22.98 -13.14
C GLY A 70 2.33 -23.09 -12.29
N PHE A 71 2.37 -24.01 -11.35
CA PHE A 71 1.29 -24.34 -10.42
C PHE A 71 1.88 -24.62 -9.04
N VAL A 72 1.08 -24.48 -8.00
CA VAL A 72 1.50 -24.81 -6.64
C VAL A 72 0.64 -25.94 -6.06
N ASN A 73 1.25 -26.71 -5.15
CA ASN A 73 0.56 -27.60 -4.26
C ASN A 73 0.50 -26.97 -2.87
N THR A 74 -0.65 -27.07 -2.26
CA THR A 74 -0.95 -26.44 -0.95
C THR A 74 -1.48 -27.49 0.01
N THR A 75 -1.00 -27.45 1.24
CA THR A 75 -1.48 -28.31 2.34
C THR A 75 -2.08 -27.42 3.42
N LYS A 76 -3.30 -27.73 3.85
CA LYS A 76 -3.99 -26.99 4.90
C LYS A 76 -3.13 -26.89 6.16
N PHE A 77 -3.06 -25.68 6.71
CA PHE A 77 -2.24 -25.29 7.87
C PHE A 77 -0.71 -25.38 7.67
N SER A 78 -0.24 -25.65 6.45
CA SER A 78 1.18 -25.57 6.13
C SER A 78 1.56 -24.13 5.74
N GLN A 79 2.75 -23.71 6.15
CA GLN A 79 3.39 -22.50 5.64
C GLN A 79 4.19 -22.77 4.35
N ILE A 80 4.46 -24.05 4.05
CA ILE A 80 5.25 -24.44 2.89
C ILE A 80 4.35 -24.55 1.68
N ILE A 81 4.70 -23.83 0.63
CA ILE A 81 4.09 -23.92 -0.70
C ILE A 81 5.13 -24.54 -1.63
N THR A 82 4.76 -25.60 -2.31
CA THR A 82 5.63 -26.27 -3.29
C THR A 82 5.13 -26.02 -4.72
N GLY A 83 6.07 -25.76 -5.62
CA GLY A 83 5.81 -25.40 -7.01
C GLY A 83 6.09 -26.54 -7.99
N GLN A 84 5.41 -26.52 -9.12
CA GLN A 84 5.65 -27.35 -10.29
C GLN A 84 5.77 -26.44 -11.51
N ASN A 85 6.90 -26.47 -12.22
CA ASN A 85 7.23 -25.58 -13.32
C ASN A 85 7.13 -24.09 -12.92
N THR A 86 7.52 -23.79 -11.71
CA THR A 86 7.57 -22.44 -11.14
C THR A 86 8.98 -21.86 -11.23
N SER A 87 9.10 -20.53 -11.12
CA SER A 87 10.37 -19.79 -11.08
C SER A 87 10.29 -18.78 -9.96
N PHE A 88 10.10 -19.25 -8.71
CA PHE A 88 9.86 -18.35 -7.59
C PHE A 88 11.00 -17.35 -7.37
N SER A 89 12.26 -17.82 -7.46
CA SER A 89 13.43 -16.96 -7.26
C SER A 89 13.49 -15.77 -8.24
N ALA A 90 12.94 -15.92 -9.44
CA ALA A 90 12.90 -14.88 -10.45
C ALA A 90 11.64 -13.98 -10.36
N GLN A 91 10.54 -14.46 -9.76
CA GLN A 91 9.25 -13.80 -9.80
C GLN A 91 8.86 -13.12 -8.50
N VAL A 92 9.35 -13.62 -7.37
CA VAL A 92 8.96 -13.15 -6.04
C VAL A 92 10.15 -13.12 -5.08
N GLN A 93 9.99 -12.31 -4.03
CA GLN A 93 10.96 -12.20 -2.94
C GLN A 93 10.25 -12.18 -1.58
N ALA A 94 11.03 -12.32 -0.50
CA ALA A 94 10.51 -12.16 0.86
C ALA A 94 9.87 -10.77 1.02
N GLY A 95 8.70 -10.72 1.62
CA GLY A 95 7.90 -9.50 1.79
C GLY A 95 6.82 -9.30 0.72
N ASP A 96 6.90 -9.94 -0.44
CA ASP A 96 5.86 -9.88 -1.46
C ASP A 96 4.55 -10.56 -0.98
N ASN A 97 3.43 -10.11 -1.52
CA ASN A 97 2.13 -10.74 -1.32
C ASN A 97 1.73 -11.55 -2.56
N ILE A 98 1.23 -12.75 -2.31
CA ILE A 98 0.66 -13.62 -3.33
C ILE A 98 -0.78 -13.95 -2.98
N VAL A 99 -1.57 -14.28 -4.00
CA VAL A 99 -2.97 -14.70 -3.83
C VAL A 99 -3.12 -16.14 -4.27
N ILE A 100 -3.64 -16.96 -3.38
CA ILE A 100 -3.96 -18.38 -3.61
C ILE A 100 -5.45 -18.56 -3.35
N ARG A 101 -6.22 -18.88 -4.39
CA ARG A 101 -7.67 -19.08 -4.29
C ARG A 101 -8.40 -17.92 -3.59
N GLY A 102 -8.06 -16.68 -3.95
CA GLY A 102 -8.69 -15.48 -3.43
C GLY A 102 -8.21 -15.03 -2.03
N GLN A 103 -7.26 -15.73 -1.42
CA GLN A 103 -6.71 -15.37 -0.12
C GLN A 103 -5.26 -14.90 -0.25
N SER A 104 -4.94 -13.81 0.44
CA SER A 104 -3.59 -13.22 0.45
C SER A 104 -2.68 -13.91 1.46
N TYR A 105 -1.43 -14.11 1.05
CA TYR A 105 -0.35 -14.65 1.86
C TYR A 105 0.91 -13.83 1.62
N LYS A 106 1.61 -13.48 2.69
CA LYS A 106 2.90 -12.82 2.61
C LYS A 106 4.00 -13.84 2.50
N ILE A 107 4.91 -13.67 1.56
CA ILE A 107 6.10 -14.52 1.44
C ILE A 107 7.09 -14.16 2.55
N VAL A 108 7.47 -15.13 3.34
CA VAL A 108 8.51 -15.01 4.37
C VAL A 108 9.86 -15.33 3.80
N GLU A 109 9.92 -16.37 2.96
CA GLU A 109 11.17 -16.87 2.38
C GLU A 109 10.91 -17.52 1.02
N VAL A 110 11.81 -17.32 0.09
CA VAL A 110 11.90 -18.06 -1.17
C VAL A 110 13.12 -19.00 -1.05
N SER A 111 12.87 -20.28 -0.78
CA SER A 111 13.94 -21.26 -0.57
C SER A 111 14.50 -21.78 -1.89
N SER A 112 13.71 -21.82 -2.96
CA SER A 112 14.12 -22.25 -4.31
C SER A 112 13.06 -21.87 -5.35
N ASP A 113 13.28 -22.18 -6.63
CA ASP A 113 12.32 -21.96 -7.71
C ASP A 113 11.00 -22.73 -7.53
N ASN A 114 11.01 -23.76 -6.70
CA ASN A 114 9.83 -24.61 -6.46
C ASN A 114 9.43 -24.71 -4.98
N ARG A 115 9.98 -23.85 -4.11
CA ARG A 115 9.66 -23.86 -2.69
C ARG A 115 9.69 -22.46 -2.10
N MET A 116 8.63 -22.09 -1.41
CA MET A 116 8.55 -20.85 -0.61
C MET A 116 7.81 -21.10 0.70
N ILE A 117 8.03 -20.20 1.65
CA ILE A 117 7.37 -20.17 2.96
C ILE A 117 6.49 -18.92 3.01
N VAL A 118 5.24 -19.11 3.43
CA VAL A 118 4.25 -18.03 3.51
C VAL A 118 3.68 -17.86 4.92
N GLN A 119 3.15 -16.67 5.19
CA GLN A 119 2.45 -16.33 6.40
C GLN A 119 1.16 -15.56 6.05
N PRO A 120 0.03 -15.84 6.71
CA PRO A 120 -0.20 -16.95 7.66
C PRO A 120 -0.10 -18.33 6.98
N PRO A 121 -0.15 -19.43 7.74
CA PRO A 121 -0.27 -20.78 7.17
C PRO A 121 -1.46 -20.88 6.22
N TYR A 122 -1.37 -21.70 5.18
CA TYR A 122 -2.43 -21.86 4.20
C TYR A 122 -3.76 -22.29 4.84
N ARG A 123 -4.80 -21.48 4.66
CA ARG A 123 -6.10 -21.64 5.33
C ARG A 123 -7.11 -22.45 4.51
N GLY A 124 -6.85 -22.59 3.22
CA GLY A 124 -7.74 -23.30 2.30
C GLY A 124 -7.64 -24.82 2.43
N VAL A 125 -8.50 -25.53 1.71
CA VAL A 125 -8.42 -26.99 1.57
C VAL A 125 -7.17 -27.36 0.77
N SER A 126 -6.45 -28.40 1.21
CA SER A 126 -5.28 -28.92 0.50
C SER A 126 -5.62 -29.19 -0.97
N ALA A 127 -4.74 -28.77 -1.86
CA ALA A 127 -4.98 -28.89 -3.29
C ALA A 127 -3.67 -28.96 -4.08
N ASN A 128 -3.76 -29.59 -5.23
CA ASN A 128 -2.67 -29.71 -6.20
C ASN A 128 -2.99 -28.86 -7.44
N LYS A 129 -1.92 -28.41 -8.13
CA LYS A 129 -2.01 -27.66 -9.40
C LYS A 129 -2.88 -26.40 -9.29
N VAL A 130 -2.70 -25.63 -8.24
CA VAL A 130 -3.39 -24.34 -8.04
C VAL A 130 -2.59 -23.23 -8.74
N LYS A 131 -3.27 -22.37 -9.48
CA LYS A 131 -2.68 -21.13 -10.00
C LYS A 131 -2.58 -20.11 -8.89
N ILE A 132 -1.53 -19.29 -8.95
CA ILE A 132 -1.32 -18.19 -8.02
C ILE A 132 -1.00 -16.89 -8.76
N THR A 133 -1.33 -15.77 -8.14
CA THR A 133 -0.99 -14.46 -8.65
C THR A 133 -0.16 -13.68 -7.62
N LYS A 134 0.60 -12.70 -8.09
CA LYS A 134 1.35 -11.76 -7.25
C LYS A 134 0.59 -10.45 -7.17
N THR A 135 0.57 -9.84 -5.98
CA THR A 135 0.12 -8.47 -5.78
C THR A 135 1.26 -7.52 -6.13
N VAL A 136 0.96 -6.53 -6.96
CA VAL A 136 1.93 -5.52 -7.43
C VAL A 136 1.37 -4.13 -7.18
N ASP A 137 2.21 -3.26 -6.62
CA ASP A 137 1.94 -1.83 -6.48
C ASP A 137 2.64 -1.07 -7.61
N THR A 138 1.86 -0.43 -8.47
CA THR A 138 2.35 0.54 -9.43
C THR A 138 2.33 1.90 -8.77
N LYS A 139 3.51 2.49 -8.53
CA LYS A 139 3.69 3.76 -7.82
C LYS A 139 4.11 4.84 -8.79
N VAL A 140 3.38 5.95 -8.79
CA VAL A 140 3.71 7.14 -9.59
C VAL A 140 4.05 8.28 -8.63
N PRO A 141 5.32 8.71 -8.57
CA PRO A 141 5.72 9.78 -7.67
C PRO A 141 5.16 11.13 -8.11
N GLN A 142 5.07 12.09 -7.19
CA GLN A 142 4.48 13.41 -7.42
C GLN A 142 5.03 14.11 -8.67
N GLU A 143 6.32 14.02 -8.90
CA GLU A 143 7.00 14.63 -10.05
C GLU A 143 6.58 14.07 -11.41
N GLU A 144 5.93 12.90 -11.43
CA GLU A 144 5.43 12.22 -12.63
C GLU A 144 3.90 12.26 -12.76
N TRP A 145 3.19 12.96 -11.88
CA TRP A 145 1.74 13.10 -12.00
C TRP A 145 1.35 13.81 -13.30
N ASN A 146 0.34 13.27 -13.97
CA ASN A 146 0.05 13.63 -15.37
C ASN A 146 -0.95 14.78 -15.55
N LEU A 147 -1.68 15.20 -14.51
CA LEU A 147 -2.62 16.32 -14.58
C LEU A 147 -2.06 17.58 -13.92
N ASP A 148 -1.62 17.46 -12.66
CA ASP A 148 -1.00 18.56 -11.93
C ASP A 148 -0.03 18.01 -10.89
N LYS A 149 1.20 18.45 -10.91
CA LYS A 149 2.23 17.97 -9.98
C LYS A 149 2.07 18.57 -8.58
N CYS A 150 1.22 19.55 -8.42
CA CYS A 150 1.03 20.28 -7.16
C CYS A 150 2.34 20.80 -6.52
N ASP A 151 3.26 21.24 -7.35
CA ASP A 151 4.53 21.86 -6.99
C ASP A 151 4.48 23.41 -7.12
N GLY A 152 3.29 23.96 -7.35
CA GLY A 152 3.04 25.37 -7.58
C GLY A 152 3.22 25.81 -9.03
N THR A 153 3.76 24.97 -9.93
CA THR A 153 3.99 25.29 -11.35
C THR A 153 2.86 24.81 -12.25
N GLY A 154 2.01 23.89 -11.77
CA GLY A 154 0.91 23.34 -12.52
C GLY A 154 -0.26 24.32 -12.72
N SER A 155 -1.24 23.90 -13.53
CA SER A 155 -2.39 24.74 -13.93
C SER A 155 -3.25 25.17 -12.75
N SER A 156 -3.25 24.44 -11.63
CA SER A 156 -3.98 24.78 -10.42
C SER A 156 -3.28 25.86 -9.57
N GLY A 157 -1.96 26.04 -9.76
CA GLY A 157 -1.11 26.83 -8.86
C GLY A 157 -1.04 26.26 -7.44
N TYR A 158 -1.56 25.07 -7.21
CA TYR A 158 -1.58 24.46 -5.89
C TYR A 158 -0.20 23.91 -5.52
N LEU A 159 0.26 24.25 -4.30
CA LEU A 159 1.48 23.70 -3.73
C LEU A 159 1.12 22.73 -2.60
N LEU A 160 1.40 21.44 -2.81
CA LEU A 160 1.19 20.42 -1.82
C LEU A 160 2.27 20.48 -0.74
N ASP A 161 1.86 20.73 0.49
CA ASP A 161 2.74 20.68 1.66
C ASP A 161 2.40 19.48 2.53
N ILE A 162 3.18 18.42 2.41
CA ILE A 162 2.95 17.17 3.14
C ILE A 162 3.07 17.31 4.67
N ASN A 163 3.64 18.41 5.16
CA ASN A 163 3.74 18.69 6.59
C ASN A 163 2.46 19.33 7.16
N LYS A 164 1.49 19.65 6.31
CA LYS A 164 0.17 20.17 6.70
C LYS A 164 -0.90 19.11 6.51
N ILE A 165 -2.03 19.32 7.19
CA ILE A 165 -3.23 18.50 6.96
C ILE A 165 -3.69 18.71 5.52
N GLN A 166 -3.76 17.62 4.77
CA GLN A 166 -4.23 17.59 3.39
C GLN A 166 -5.53 16.79 3.31
N MET A 167 -6.45 17.25 2.49
CA MET A 167 -7.66 16.49 2.19
C MET A 167 -7.48 15.77 0.85
N ALA A 168 -7.05 14.51 0.95
CA ALA A 168 -6.92 13.64 -0.21
C ALA A 168 -8.30 13.29 -0.78
N TYR A 169 -8.37 13.21 -2.10
CA TYR A 169 -9.57 12.86 -2.84
C TYR A 169 -9.22 11.81 -3.89
N ALA A 170 -10.08 10.82 -4.03
CA ALA A 170 -10.01 9.86 -5.11
C ALA A 170 -11.42 9.57 -5.62
N ASP A 171 -11.61 9.56 -6.93
CA ASP A 171 -12.83 9.08 -7.54
C ASP A 171 -12.54 7.95 -8.55
N TYR A 172 -13.54 7.12 -8.75
CA TYR A 172 -13.47 6.00 -9.68
C TYR A 172 -14.87 5.69 -10.22
N SER A 173 -14.93 5.13 -11.41
CA SER A 173 -16.21 4.66 -11.93
C SER A 173 -16.47 3.23 -11.46
N TRP A 174 -17.67 3.03 -10.92
CA TRP A 174 -18.09 1.78 -10.29
C TRP A 174 -18.03 0.55 -11.21
N TYR A 175 -18.27 0.75 -12.51
CA TYR A 175 -18.35 -0.36 -13.48
C TYR A 175 -17.01 -0.80 -14.07
N GLY A 176 -15.91 -0.33 -13.55
CA GLY A 176 -14.57 -0.71 -14.03
C GLY A 176 -14.23 -0.23 -15.45
N ALA A 177 -15.08 0.60 -16.05
CA ALA A 177 -14.92 1.15 -17.38
C ALA A 177 -14.40 2.60 -17.37
N GLY A 178 -14.04 3.12 -16.22
CA GLY A 178 -13.58 4.48 -16.07
C GLY A 178 -12.16 4.60 -15.54
N LYS A 179 -11.73 5.83 -15.44
CA LYS A 179 -10.45 6.20 -14.86
C LYS A 179 -10.55 6.28 -13.35
N ILE A 180 -9.46 6.01 -12.67
CA ILE A 180 -9.24 6.37 -11.29
C ILE A 180 -8.57 7.74 -11.32
N ARG A 181 -9.13 8.72 -10.62
CA ARG A 181 -8.55 10.06 -10.52
C ARG A 181 -8.17 10.37 -9.09
N PHE A 182 -6.94 10.79 -8.92
CA PHE A 182 -6.39 11.24 -7.65
C PHE A 182 -6.45 12.77 -7.58
N GLY A 183 -6.75 13.32 -6.40
CA GLY A 183 -6.82 14.77 -6.22
C GLY A 183 -6.62 15.19 -4.77
N PHE A 184 -6.50 16.51 -4.59
CA PHE A 184 -6.52 17.17 -3.29
C PHE A 184 -7.56 18.28 -3.28
N LYS A 185 -8.11 18.58 -2.13
CA LYS A 185 -8.94 19.76 -1.97
C LYS A 185 -8.08 20.96 -1.59
N ASP A 186 -8.28 22.07 -2.31
CA ASP A 186 -7.67 23.33 -1.95
C ASP A 186 -8.35 23.96 -0.72
N GLN A 187 -7.83 25.09 -0.26
CA GLN A 187 -8.38 25.83 0.90
C GLN A 187 -9.83 26.32 0.70
N LYS A 188 -10.30 26.38 -0.54
CA LYS A 188 -11.67 26.77 -0.88
C LYS A 188 -12.61 25.56 -1.03
N GLY A 189 -12.08 24.34 -0.83
CA GLY A 189 -12.81 23.09 -0.96
C GLY A 189 -12.95 22.55 -2.39
N HIS A 190 -12.30 23.17 -3.38
CA HIS A 190 -12.31 22.69 -4.75
C HIS A 190 -11.34 21.53 -4.91
N VAL A 191 -11.78 20.49 -5.62
CA VAL A 191 -10.92 19.35 -5.95
C VAL A 191 -9.96 19.75 -7.07
N LYS A 192 -8.68 19.53 -6.85
CA LYS A 192 -7.61 19.62 -7.85
C LYS A 192 -7.16 18.20 -8.17
N TYR A 193 -7.48 17.73 -9.37
CA TYR A 193 -7.01 16.44 -9.82
C TYR A 193 -5.53 16.50 -10.18
N VAL A 194 -4.79 15.51 -9.75
CA VAL A 194 -3.32 15.48 -9.89
C VAL A 194 -2.84 14.34 -10.80
N HIS A 195 -3.54 13.22 -10.77
CA HIS A 195 -3.16 12.04 -11.57
C HIS A 195 -4.38 11.18 -11.94
N GLU A 196 -4.31 10.52 -13.10
CA GLU A 196 -5.31 9.55 -13.55
C GLU A 196 -4.70 8.37 -14.33
#